data_98027b04aac576290ae7e036808a65d8
#
_entry.id   98027b04aac576290ae7e036808a65d8
#
_cell.length_a   1.000
_cell.length_b   1.000
_cell.length_c   1.000
_cell.angle_alpha   90.00
_cell.angle_beta   90.00
_cell.angle_gamma   90.00
#
_symmetry.space_group_name_H-M   'P 1'
#
loop_
_entity.id
_entity.type
_entity.pdbx_description
1 polymer ?
#
loop_
_entity_poly.entity_id
_entity_poly.type
_entity_poly.pdbx_seq_one_letter_code
_entity_poly.pdbx_strand_id
1 'polypeptide(L)'
;MAVNVLEAIRFYVSFACSFAFAERKLMEGNAKIIKLIARDEALHLTGTQHILNLMRNGRDDPEMVEIANECFDESIEIFTKAAQQEKEWAGYLFKDGSMIGLNKDILCQYIEYITNLRMEAV
;
A
#
# COMPACT_ATOMS: atom_id res chain seq x y z
N MET A 1 -4.96 -2.43 10.99
CA MET A 1 -5.36 -2.05 9.60
C MET A 1 -4.71 -0.75 9.12
N ALA A 2 -4.79 0.38 9.83
CA ALA A 2 -4.21 1.65 9.38
C ALA A 2 -2.72 1.58 9.00
N VAL A 3 -1.91 0.86 9.77
CA VAL A 3 -0.48 0.63 9.46
C VAL A 3 -0.33 -0.15 8.15
N ASN A 4 -1.12 -1.20 7.94
CA ASN A 4 -1.12 -1.97 6.69
C ASN A 4 -1.44 -1.10 5.47
N VAL A 5 -2.41 -0.20 5.58
CA VAL A 5 -2.75 0.75 4.51
C VAL A 5 -1.60 1.71 4.23
N LEU A 6 -1.00 2.27 5.28
CA LEU A 6 0.10 3.22 5.15
C LEU A 6 1.31 2.57 4.46
N GLU A 7 1.77 1.46 4.99
CA GLU A 7 3.01 0.79 4.58
C GLU A 7 2.87 -0.01 3.28
N ALA A 8 1.68 -0.55 3.00
CA ALA A 8 1.45 -1.39 1.82
C ALA A 8 0.92 -0.63 0.60
N ILE A 9 0.19 0.49 0.79
CA ILE A 9 -0.44 1.22 -0.31
C ILE A 9 0.20 2.59 -0.45
N ARG A 10 0.05 3.47 0.55
CA ARG A 10 0.44 4.88 0.42
C ARG A 10 1.94 5.06 0.16
N PHE A 11 2.79 4.37 0.88
CA PHE A 11 4.24 4.46 0.68
C PHE A 11 4.65 3.92 -0.69
N TYR A 12 4.10 2.79 -1.11
CA TYR A 12 4.45 2.18 -2.38
C TYR A 12 4.00 3.00 -3.59
N VAL A 13 2.87 3.71 -3.51
CA VAL A 13 2.46 4.67 -4.55
C VAL A 13 3.49 5.79 -4.70
N SER A 14 3.96 6.36 -3.58
CA SER A 14 5.01 7.38 -3.59
C SER A 14 6.36 6.83 -4.08
N PHE A 15 6.71 5.59 -3.70
CA PHE A 15 7.94 4.93 -4.15
C PHE A 15 7.95 4.72 -5.66
N ALA A 16 6.82 4.37 -6.26
CA ALA A 16 6.69 4.19 -7.71
C ALA A 16 7.12 5.46 -8.49
N CYS A 17 6.76 6.64 -7.99
CA CYS A 17 7.19 7.91 -8.59
C CYS A 17 8.72 8.08 -8.51
N SER A 18 9.33 7.78 -7.37
CA SER A 18 10.79 7.86 -7.20
C SER A 18 11.54 6.88 -8.11
N PHE A 19 11.03 5.67 -8.28
CA PHE A 19 11.61 4.68 -9.17
C PHE A 19 11.48 5.07 -10.64
N ALA A 20 10.36 5.69 -11.04
CA ALA A 20 10.17 6.21 -12.40
C ALA A 20 11.21 7.32 -12.76
N PHE A 21 11.61 8.15 -11.80
CA PHE A 21 12.73 9.09 -12.01
C PHE A 21 14.06 8.36 -12.22
N ALA A 22 14.33 7.31 -11.43
CA ALA A 22 15.58 6.55 -11.53
C ALA A 22 15.70 5.77 -12.84
N GLU A 23 14.62 5.27 -13.41
CA GLU A 23 14.56 4.69 -14.76
C GLU A 23 15.13 5.64 -15.83
N ARG A 24 14.99 6.93 -15.60
CA ARG A 24 15.50 8.01 -16.46
C ARG A 24 16.89 8.50 -16.05
N LYS A 25 17.57 7.79 -15.17
CA LYS A 25 18.85 8.18 -14.57
C LYS A 25 18.81 9.53 -13.83
N LEU A 26 17.65 9.86 -13.28
CA LEU A 26 17.42 11.03 -12.45
C LEU A 26 17.22 10.59 -11.00
N MET A 27 17.79 11.33 -10.05
CA MET A 27 17.62 11.06 -8.61
C MET A 27 17.97 9.63 -8.19
N GLU A 28 18.95 8.98 -8.82
CA GLU A 28 19.32 7.59 -8.54
C GLU A 28 19.73 7.35 -7.09
N GLY A 29 20.36 8.32 -6.43
CA GLY A 29 20.68 8.26 -5.01
C GLY A 29 19.43 8.18 -4.13
N ASN A 30 18.41 8.97 -4.44
CA ASN A 30 17.11 8.90 -3.78
C ASN A 30 16.46 7.52 -3.96
N ALA A 31 16.44 6.99 -5.18
CA ALA A 31 15.86 5.68 -5.46
C ALA A 31 16.59 4.55 -4.71
N LYS A 32 17.91 4.64 -4.51
CA LYS A 32 18.65 3.67 -3.69
C LYS A 32 18.21 3.69 -2.23
N ILE A 33 17.98 4.87 -1.67
CA ILE A 33 17.46 5.02 -0.30
C ILE A 33 16.04 4.48 -0.22
N ILE A 34 15.16 4.87 -1.12
CA ILE A 34 13.77 4.40 -1.18
C ILE A 34 13.70 2.87 -1.31
N LYS A 35 14.61 2.24 -2.07
CA LYS A 35 14.68 0.77 -2.16
C LYS A 35 14.97 0.11 -0.81
N LEU A 36 15.83 0.70 0.01
CA LEU A 36 16.10 0.19 1.36
C LEU A 36 14.88 0.37 2.27
N ILE A 37 14.23 1.53 2.21
CA ILE A 37 13.00 1.80 2.94
C ILE A 37 11.91 0.81 2.53
N ALA A 38 11.66 0.63 1.23
CA ALA A 38 10.64 -0.31 0.74
C ALA A 38 10.86 -1.76 1.23
N ARG A 39 12.12 -2.17 1.39
CA ARG A 39 12.47 -3.47 1.98
C ARG A 39 12.06 -3.52 3.46
N ASP A 40 12.31 -2.46 4.21
CA ASP A 40 11.99 -2.40 5.63
C ASP A 40 10.46 -2.33 5.83
N GLU A 41 9.74 -1.59 4.99
CA GLU A 41 8.26 -1.57 4.97
C GLU A 41 7.65 -2.96 4.67
N ALA A 42 8.30 -3.75 3.80
CA ALA A 42 7.87 -5.12 3.55
C ALA A 42 7.99 -6.02 4.80
N LEU A 43 9.00 -5.80 5.66
CA LEU A 43 9.14 -6.49 6.94
C LEU A 43 8.07 -6.05 7.95
N HIS A 44 7.80 -4.74 8.05
CA HIS A 44 6.73 -4.21 8.90
C HIS A 44 5.37 -4.78 8.50
N LEU A 45 5.10 -4.83 7.20
CA LEU A 45 3.88 -5.40 6.66
C LEU A 45 3.74 -6.89 6.98
N THR A 46 4.82 -7.66 6.89
CA THR A 46 4.83 -9.08 7.27
C THR A 46 4.53 -9.26 8.75
N GLY A 47 5.12 -8.44 9.61
CA GLY A 47 4.90 -8.47 11.06
C GLY A 47 3.46 -8.11 11.43
N THR A 48 2.93 -7.02 10.88
CA THR A 48 1.55 -6.59 11.14
C THR A 48 0.53 -7.58 10.61
N GLN A 49 0.76 -8.18 9.44
CA GLN A 49 -0.09 -9.22 8.88
C GLN A 49 -0.07 -10.50 9.76
N HIS A 50 1.09 -10.87 10.29
CA HIS A 50 1.19 -11.99 11.21
C HIS A 50 0.35 -11.76 12.48
N ILE A 51 0.44 -10.56 13.07
CA ILE A 51 -0.38 -10.20 14.25
C ILE A 51 -1.87 -10.28 13.93
N LEU A 52 -2.31 -9.76 12.80
CA LEU A 52 -3.71 -9.85 12.37
C LEU A 52 -4.17 -11.30 12.20
N ASN A 53 -3.33 -12.15 11.64
CA ASN A 53 -3.63 -13.57 11.49
C ASN A 53 -3.73 -14.30 12.83
N LEU A 54 -2.88 -13.96 13.82
CA LEU A 54 -2.99 -14.50 15.17
C LEU A 54 -4.32 -14.11 15.83
N MET A 55 -4.73 -12.84 15.71
CA MET A 55 -6.02 -12.36 16.23
C MET A 55 -7.18 -13.10 15.57
N ARG A 56 -7.19 -13.22 14.26
CA ARG A 56 -8.27 -13.90 13.51
C ARG A 56 -8.38 -15.38 13.80
N ASN A 57 -7.27 -16.04 14.09
CA ASN A 57 -7.24 -17.46 14.41
C ASN A 57 -7.65 -17.78 15.85
N GLY A 58 -7.82 -16.79 16.71
CA GLY A 58 -8.19 -16.94 18.10
C GLY A 58 -7.22 -17.78 18.93
N ARG A 59 -5.96 -17.91 18.48
CA ARG A 59 -4.97 -18.78 19.13
C ARG A 59 -4.65 -18.34 20.55
N ASP A 60 -4.49 -17.04 20.74
CA ASP A 60 -4.10 -16.46 22.02
C ASP A 60 -5.32 -15.91 22.78
N ASP A 61 -6.36 -15.50 22.04
CA ASP A 61 -7.60 -14.98 22.59
C ASP A 61 -8.80 -15.33 21.66
N PRO A 62 -9.65 -16.28 22.05
CA PRO A 62 -10.80 -16.69 21.24
C PRO A 62 -11.82 -15.56 20.96
N GLU A 63 -11.94 -14.56 21.85
CA GLU A 63 -12.85 -13.42 21.66
C GLU A 63 -12.43 -12.55 20.47
N MET A 64 -11.14 -12.56 20.11
CA MET A 64 -10.62 -11.84 18.95
C MET A 64 -11.20 -12.31 17.62
N VAL A 65 -11.63 -13.56 17.52
CA VAL A 65 -12.26 -14.09 16.30
C VAL A 65 -13.57 -13.36 16.01
N GLU A 66 -14.40 -13.17 17.04
CA GLU A 66 -15.69 -12.47 16.92
C GLU A 66 -15.46 -11.00 16.53
N ILE A 67 -14.58 -10.31 17.24
CA ILE A 67 -14.20 -8.92 16.96
C ILE A 67 -13.64 -8.77 15.52
N ALA A 68 -12.78 -9.70 15.09
CA ALA A 68 -12.23 -9.67 13.74
C ALA A 68 -13.30 -9.83 12.65
N ASN A 69 -14.29 -10.68 12.90
CA ASN A 69 -15.43 -10.87 11.99
C ASN A 69 -16.34 -9.63 11.96
N GLU A 70 -16.64 -9.03 13.10
CA GLU A 70 -17.42 -7.78 13.19
C GLU A 70 -16.75 -6.61 12.48
N CYS A 71 -15.42 -6.50 12.56
CA CYS A 71 -14.65 -5.42 11.95
C CYS A 71 -14.23 -5.69 10.50
N PHE A 72 -14.61 -6.82 9.92
CA PHE A 72 -14.14 -7.21 8.59
C PHE A 72 -14.53 -6.21 7.50
N ASP A 73 -15.81 -5.86 7.42
CA ASP A 73 -16.33 -4.93 6.40
C ASP A 73 -15.70 -3.54 6.54
N GLU A 74 -15.54 -3.04 7.78
CA GLU A 74 -14.86 -1.78 8.05
C GLU A 74 -13.39 -1.84 7.61
N SER A 75 -12.73 -2.96 7.78
CA SER A 75 -11.36 -3.18 7.34
C SER A 75 -11.22 -3.06 5.82
N ILE A 76 -12.11 -3.69 5.07
CA ILE A 76 -12.16 -3.59 3.59
C ILE A 76 -12.46 -2.14 3.16
N GLU A 77 -13.35 -1.45 3.86
CA GLU A 77 -13.65 -0.05 3.58
C GLU A 77 -12.42 0.86 3.76
N ILE A 78 -11.59 0.63 4.77
CA ILE A 78 -10.34 1.39 4.99
C ILE A 78 -9.40 1.25 3.79
N PHE A 79 -9.21 0.04 3.24
CA PHE A 79 -8.40 -0.17 2.04
C PHE A 79 -8.99 0.50 0.81
N THR A 80 -10.30 0.38 0.61
CA THR A 80 -11.02 0.98 -0.52
C THR A 80 -10.93 2.51 -0.51
N LYS A 81 -11.13 3.13 0.65
CA LYS A 81 -10.99 4.58 0.83
C LYS A 81 -9.56 5.05 0.58
N ALA A 82 -8.57 4.30 1.06
CA ALA A 82 -7.16 4.62 0.81
C ALA A 82 -6.83 4.56 -0.68
N ALA A 83 -7.26 3.51 -1.39
CA ALA A 83 -7.07 3.39 -2.82
C ALA A 83 -7.70 4.55 -3.60
N GLN A 84 -8.90 4.95 -3.22
CA GLN A 84 -9.59 6.10 -3.83
C GLN A 84 -8.79 7.39 -3.64
N GLN A 85 -8.32 7.67 -2.43
CA GLN A 85 -7.50 8.86 -2.13
C GLN A 85 -6.18 8.86 -2.91
N GLU A 86 -5.52 7.71 -3.04
CA GLU A 86 -4.30 7.61 -3.83
C GLU A 86 -4.55 7.80 -5.35
N LYS A 87 -5.70 7.37 -5.87
CA LYS A 87 -6.10 7.65 -7.26
C LYS A 87 -6.38 9.14 -7.49
N GLU A 88 -7.00 9.80 -6.53
CA GLU A 88 -7.19 11.27 -6.57
C GLU A 88 -5.85 11.99 -6.55
N TRP A 89 -4.94 11.54 -5.70
CA TRP A 89 -3.56 12.03 -5.64
C TRP A 89 -2.81 11.81 -6.97
N ALA A 90 -2.94 10.63 -7.58
CA ALA A 90 -2.39 10.37 -8.91
C ALA A 90 -2.96 11.33 -9.98
N GLY A 91 -4.26 11.61 -9.91
CA GLY A 91 -4.90 12.62 -10.76
C GLY A 91 -4.32 14.01 -10.59
N TYR A 92 -4.04 14.40 -9.35
CA TYR A 92 -3.40 15.68 -9.05
C TYR A 92 -1.95 15.75 -9.54
N LEU A 93 -1.16 14.69 -9.31
CA LEU A 93 0.25 14.64 -9.72
C LEU A 93 0.43 14.81 -11.23
N PHE A 94 -0.46 14.22 -12.02
CA PHE A 94 -0.37 14.22 -13.48
C PHE A 94 -1.34 15.18 -14.17
N LYS A 95 -1.90 16.16 -13.45
CA LYS A 95 -2.84 17.15 -13.99
C LYS A 95 -2.27 18.00 -15.13
N ASP A 96 -0.97 18.30 -15.07
CA ASP A 96 -0.26 19.13 -16.05
C ASP A 96 0.55 18.31 -17.08
N GLY A 97 0.45 16.99 -17.02
CA GLY A 97 1.11 16.08 -17.96
C GLY A 97 1.70 14.84 -17.31
N SER A 98 2.12 13.91 -18.14
CA SER A 98 2.72 12.65 -17.73
C SER A 98 4.24 12.71 -17.83
N MET A 99 4.91 11.83 -17.07
CA MET A 99 6.33 11.57 -17.29
C MET A 99 6.55 10.30 -18.11
N ILE A 100 7.72 10.18 -18.73
CA ILE A 100 8.08 8.97 -19.49
C ILE A 100 8.14 7.79 -18.52
N GLY A 101 7.36 6.73 -18.82
CA GLY A 101 7.30 5.52 -18.01
C GLY A 101 6.28 5.53 -16.88
N LEU A 102 5.66 6.70 -16.58
CA LEU A 102 4.63 6.79 -15.56
C LEU A 102 3.60 7.86 -15.90
N ASN A 103 2.33 7.49 -15.89
CA ASN A 103 1.18 8.37 -16.05
C ASN A 103 0.09 8.03 -15.03
N LYS A 104 -0.98 8.81 -15.01
CA LYS A 104 -2.12 8.60 -14.12
C LYS A 104 -2.68 7.19 -14.23
N ASP A 105 -2.90 6.69 -15.44
CA ASP A 105 -3.56 5.41 -15.66
C ASP A 105 -2.72 4.24 -15.17
N ILE A 106 -1.40 4.25 -15.47
CA ILE A 106 -0.46 3.25 -14.98
C ILE A 106 -0.39 3.27 -13.44
N LEU A 107 -0.32 4.46 -12.85
CA LEU A 107 -0.29 4.57 -11.39
C LEU A 107 -1.59 4.10 -10.75
N CYS A 108 -2.75 4.42 -11.34
CA CYS A 108 -4.06 3.92 -10.87
C CYS A 108 -4.16 2.39 -10.96
N GLN A 109 -3.67 1.77 -12.04
CA GLN A 109 -3.61 0.30 -12.16
C GLN A 109 -2.71 -0.32 -11.08
N TYR A 110 -1.58 0.30 -10.80
CA TYR A 110 -0.69 -0.14 -9.72
C TYR A 110 -1.36 -0.03 -8.35
N ILE A 111 -2.08 1.07 -8.07
CA ILE A 111 -2.85 1.25 -6.84
C ILE A 111 -3.89 0.13 -6.68
N GLU A 112 -4.64 -0.18 -7.73
CA GLU A 112 -5.62 -1.27 -7.73
C GLU A 112 -4.95 -2.62 -7.43
N TYR A 113 -3.85 -2.91 -8.09
CA TYR A 113 -3.13 -4.15 -7.92
C TYR A 113 -2.66 -4.35 -6.47
N ILE A 114 -1.96 -3.37 -5.89
CA ILE A 114 -1.46 -3.49 -4.50
C ILE A 114 -2.58 -3.51 -3.47
N THR A 115 -3.69 -2.80 -3.73
CA THR A 115 -4.86 -2.80 -2.84
C THR A 115 -5.54 -4.16 -2.83
N ASN A 116 -5.76 -4.77 -3.99
CA ASN A 116 -6.35 -6.11 -4.10
C ASN A 116 -5.49 -7.16 -3.39
N LEU A 117 -4.17 -7.12 -3.58
CA LEU A 117 -3.26 -8.01 -2.85
C LEU A 117 -3.39 -7.89 -1.32
N ARG A 118 -3.67 -6.70 -0.80
CA ARG A 118 -3.84 -6.49 0.64
C ARG A 118 -5.21 -6.94 1.13
N MET A 119 -6.27 -6.68 0.36
CA MET A 119 -7.62 -7.15 0.70
C MET A 119 -7.71 -8.68 0.70
N GLU A 120 -7.01 -9.35 -0.22
CA GLU A 120 -6.91 -10.82 -0.24
C GLU A 120 -6.16 -11.39 0.97
N ALA A 121 -5.18 -10.65 1.49
CA ALA A 121 -4.37 -11.08 2.63
C ALA A 121 -5.08 -10.89 3.99
N VAL A 122 -6.07 -10.02 4.05
CA VAL A 122 -6.85 -9.67 5.25
C VAL A 122 -8.15 -10.46 5.29
#